data_49f5ed87b648b281b47bdf893c5f42fb
#
_entry.id   49f5ed87b648b281b47bdf893c5f42fb
#
_cell.length_a   1.000
_cell.length_b   1.000
_cell.length_c   1.000
_cell.angle_alpha   90.00
_cell.angle_beta   90.00
_cell.angle_gamma   90.00
#
_symmetry.space_group_name_H-M   'P 1'
#
loop_
_entity.id
_entity.type
_entity.pdbx_description
1 polymer ?
#
loop_
_entity_poly.entity_id
_entity_poly.type
_entity_poly.pdbx_seq_one_letter_code
_entity_poly.pdbx_strand_id
1 'polypeptide(L)'
;MKRLKRVLALTLAAVMLFTLGGCKKKTPEEVLEAATKKMSKVTSADMSGNIKMKMSSTSSTSSSLEMNMGLKMKATDMTSEDMKMDMDMTMGIAGQDLNFKAYYTDGYYYINYSGQKQKQKMDFAAMQKQMENTAGQFNTNAKNYKGLKMDKKGDNYVISFKLKEKALNDYVNKIMGQMNSTGVAGAGTNYADQVKFESMSGTMTVNKDSEITAQKINMVVSSKEDTKLKVKMILDFKYHNIGKDVKVTLPDDLDTYKEAPAASTTAPAATTAQ
;
A
#
# COMPACT_ATOMS: atom_id res chain seq x y z
N MET A 1 -23.42 4.59 64.81
CA MET A 1 -22.53 5.58 64.13
C MET A 1 -21.18 5.02 63.72
N LYS A 2 -20.47 4.20 64.51
CA LYS A 2 -19.13 3.63 64.07
C LYS A 2 -19.21 2.66 62.90
N ARG A 3 -20.30 1.87 62.74
CA ARG A 3 -20.43 0.93 61.61
C ARG A 3 -20.73 1.65 60.28
N LEU A 4 -21.51 2.73 60.29
CA LEU A 4 -21.82 3.53 59.11
C LEU A 4 -20.58 4.24 58.52
N LYS A 5 -19.70 4.72 59.40
CA LYS A 5 -18.41 5.33 58.96
C LYS A 5 -17.44 4.33 58.33
N ARG A 6 -17.48 3.04 58.78
CA ARG A 6 -16.63 1.98 58.17
C ARG A 6 -17.14 1.53 56.82
N VAL A 7 -18.47 1.47 56.63
CA VAL A 7 -19.05 1.16 55.33
C VAL A 7 -18.80 2.29 54.33
N LEU A 8 -18.92 3.54 54.75
CA LEU A 8 -18.63 4.70 53.88
C LEU A 8 -17.18 4.77 53.47
N ALA A 9 -16.23 4.43 54.38
CA ALA A 9 -14.80 4.39 54.08
C ALA A 9 -14.44 3.24 53.10
N LEU A 10 -15.10 2.08 53.23
CA LEU A 10 -14.89 0.97 52.33
C LEU A 10 -15.47 1.21 50.94
N THR A 11 -16.61 1.88 50.81
CA THR A 11 -17.16 2.28 49.52
C THR A 11 -16.32 3.35 48.81
N LEU A 12 -15.76 4.31 49.60
CA LEU A 12 -14.86 5.31 49.02
C LEU A 12 -13.53 4.72 48.56
N ALA A 13 -12.98 3.76 49.26
CA ALA A 13 -11.78 3.00 48.86
C ALA A 13 -12.01 2.15 47.61
N ALA A 14 -13.20 1.51 47.47
CA ALA A 14 -13.56 0.76 46.29
C ALA A 14 -13.74 1.66 45.04
N VAL A 15 -14.31 2.88 45.21
CA VAL A 15 -14.44 3.86 44.12
C VAL A 15 -13.07 4.36 43.67
N MET A 16 -12.12 4.56 44.60
CA MET A 16 -10.74 4.96 44.24
C MET A 16 -9.95 3.87 43.53
N LEU A 17 -10.28 2.59 43.75
CA LEU A 17 -9.65 1.46 43.03
C LEU A 17 -10.12 1.35 41.56
N PHE A 18 -11.34 1.82 41.26
CA PHE A 18 -11.83 1.91 39.87
C PHE A 18 -11.31 3.13 39.09
N THR A 19 -10.85 4.17 39.78
CA THR A 19 -10.28 5.37 39.12
C THR A 19 -8.78 5.23 38.85
N LEU A 20 -8.11 4.20 39.39
CA LEU A 20 -6.71 3.84 39.12
C LEU A 20 -6.56 2.91 37.91
N GLY A 21 -7.65 2.58 37.20
CA GLY A 21 -7.62 2.09 35.82
C GLY A 21 -7.10 3.20 34.92
N GLY A 22 -5.90 3.73 35.20
CA GLY A 22 -5.23 4.71 34.36
C GLY A 22 -5.27 4.20 32.93
N CYS A 23 -5.77 5.01 31.99
CA CYS A 23 -5.77 4.73 30.57
C CYS A 23 -4.39 4.18 30.20
N LYS A 24 -4.28 2.86 30.13
CA LYS A 24 -3.03 2.20 29.73
C LYS A 24 -2.69 2.77 28.36
N LYS A 25 -1.65 3.56 28.27
CA LYS A 25 -1.22 4.14 27.00
C LYS A 25 -0.99 2.98 26.03
N LYS A 26 -1.71 2.97 24.93
CA LYS A 26 -1.52 1.96 23.87
C LYS A 26 -0.06 1.97 23.42
N THR A 27 0.50 0.79 23.23
CA THR A 27 1.81 0.64 22.61
C THR A 27 1.72 0.79 21.09
N PRO A 28 2.83 1.11 20.39
CA PRO A 28 2.85 1.14 18.93
C PRO A 28 2.38 -0.18 18.31
N GLU A 29 2.74 -1.31 18.94
CA GLU A 29 2.38 -2.66 18.50
C GLU A 29 0.87 -2.89 18.61
N GLU A 30 0.26 -2.51 19.74
CA GLU A 30 -1.19 -2.64 19.94
C GLU A 30 -1.98 -1.80 18.93
N VAL A 31 -1.51 -0.58 18.63
CA VAL A 31 -2.16 0.30 17.63
C VAL A 31 -2.01 -0.29 16.23
N LEU A 32 -0.83 -0.81 15.89
CA LEU A 32 -0.56 -1.41 14.58
C LEU A 32 -1.40 -2.68 14.38
N GLU A 33 -1.50 -3.54 15.39
CA GLU A 33 -2.32 -4.76 15.33
C GLU A 33 -3.81 -4.45 15.16
N ALA A 34 -4.32 -3.49 15.93
CA ALA A 34 -5.70 -3.04 15.82
C ALA A 34 -6.01 -2.45 14.43
N ALA A 35 -5.09 -1.65 13.89
CA ALA A 35 -5.21 -1.07 12.57
C ALA A 35 -5.22 -2.15 11.47
N THR A 36 -4.32 -3.14 11.57
CA THR A 36 -4.28 -4.27 10.64
C THR A 36 -5.59 -5.04 10.63
N LYS A 37 -6.09 -5.38 11.83
CA LYS A 37 -7.37 -6.09 11.98
C LYS A 37 -8.55 -5.28 11.45
N LYS A 38 -8.52 -3.96 11.57
CA LYS A 38 -9.54 -3.08 11.01
C LYS A 38 -9.47 -3.06 9.49
N MET A 39 -8.28 -2.84 8.92
CA MET A 39 -8.08 -2.76 7.48
C MET A 39 -8.40 -4.06 6.74
N SER A 40 -8.16 -5.22 7.35
CA SER A 40 -8.50 -6.53 6.74
C SER A 40 -10.00 -6.79 6.59
N LYS A 41 -10.86 -5.94 7.16
CA LYS A 41 -12.33 -6.03 7.08
C LYS A 41 -12.95 -4.92 6.25
N VAL A 42 -12.11 -4.11 5.60
CA VAL A 42 -12.57 -2.99 4.79
C VAL A 42 -13.14 -3.51 3.48
N THR A 43 -14.37 -3.15 3.19
CA THR A 43 -15.11 -3.55 1.98
C THR A 43 -15.13 -2.46 0.90
N SER A 44 -14.76 -1.24 1.28
CA SER A 44 -14.71 -0.10 0.37
C SER A 44 -13.62 0.89 0.77
N ALA A 45 -12.96 1.50 -0.19
CA ALA A 45 -11.94 2.50 0.05
C ALA A 45 -11.80 3.48 -1.13
N ASP A 46 -11.43 4.71 -0.78
CA ASP A 46 -10.95 5.74 -1.68
C ASP A 46 -9.49 6.00 -1.31
N MET A 47 -8.59 5.87 -2.26
CA MET A 47 -7.15 5.99 -2.04
C MET A 47 -6.54 6.95 -3.05
N SER A 48 -5.63 7.79 -2.59
CA SER A 48 -4.74 8.57 -3.45
C SER A 48 -3.29 8.33 -3.05
N GLY A 49 -2.38 8.38 -4.03
CA GLY A 49 -0.97 8.15 -3.75
C GLY A 49 -0.05 8.80 -4.76
N ASN A 50 1.18 9.00 -4.32
CA ASN A 50 2.28 9.41 -5.17
C ASN A 50 3.48 8.49 -4.93
N ILE A 51 4.08 8.03 -6.01
CA ILE A 51 5.32 7.25 -5.98
C ILE A 51 6.37 8.08 -6.70
N LYS A 52 7.45 8.44 -6.00
CA LYS A 52 8.61 9.09 -6.58
C LYS A 52 9.75 8.10 -6.62
N MET A 53 10.35 7.93 -7.78
CA MET A 53 11.51 7.08 -7.98
C MET A 53 12.64 7.94 -8.52
N LYS A 54 13.80 7.86 -7.85
CA LYS A 54 15.03 8.50 -8.29
C LYS A 54 16.11 7.46 -8.44
N MET A 55 16.55 7.26 -9.67
CA MET A 55 17.70 6.45 -10.01
C MET A 55 18.93 7.35 -10.08
N SER A 56 20.01 6.98 -9.42
CA SER A 56 21.28 7.72 -9.44
C SER A 56 22.43 6.76 -9.56
N SER A 57 23.44 7.12 -10.36
CA SER A 57 24.74 6.45 -10.40
C SER A 57 25.79 7.36 -9.78
N THR A 58 26.71 6.80 -9.02
CA THR A 58 27.87 7.51 -8.46
C THR A 58 29.09 7.42 -9.37
N SER A 59 28.97 6.90 -10.62
CA SER A 59 30.01 6.97 -11.62
C SER A 59 30.13 8.39 -12.18
N SER A 60 31.27 8.71 -12.77
CA SER A 60 31.74 10.07 -13.14
C SER A 60 30.84 10.90 -14.06
N THR A 61 29.80 10.32 -14.61
CA THR A 61 28.69 11.03 -15.30
C THR A 61 27.44 10.91 -14.45
N SER A 62 27.19 11.92 -13.61
CA SER A 62 26.04 11.98 -12.69
C SER A 62 24.74 12.15 -13.47
N SER A 63 24.23 11.10 -14.09
CA SER A 63 22.86 11.09 -14.63
C SER A 63 21.89 10.62 -13.55
N SER A 64 20.88 11.42 -13.27
CA SER A 64 19.76 10.99 -12.43
C SER A 64 18.49 10.94 -13.27
N LEU A 65 17.81 9.80 -13.24
CA LEU A 65 16.48 9.65 -13.81
C LEU A 65 15.46 9.75 -12.68
N GLU A 66 14.52 10.65 -12.85
CA GLU A 66 13.40 10.77 -11.91
C GLU A 66 12.10 10.37 -12.62
N MET A 67 11.31 9.54 -11.94
CA MET A 67 9.98 9.13 -12.35
C MET A 67 9.01 9.45 -11.22
N ASN A 68 7.86 9.99 -11.58
CA ASN A 68 6.78 10.29 -10.66
C ASN A 68 5.52 9.56 -11.13
N MET A 69 4.84 8.90 -10.21
CA MET A 69 3.57 8.24 -10.49
C MET A 69 2.52 8.76 -9.52
N GLY A 70 1.43 9.29 -10.05
CA GLY A 70 0.22 9.62 -9.30
C GLY A 70 -0.80 8.50 -9.43
N LEU A 71 -1.49 8.18 -8.35
CA LEU A 71 -2.53 7.15 -8.30
C LEU A 71 -3.75 7.70 -7.57
N LYS A 72 -4.95 7.46 -8.14
CA LYS A 72 -6.22 7.60 -7.45
C LYS A 72 -7.01 6.33 -7.69
N MET A 73 -7.61 5.77 -6.65
CA MET A 73 -8.38 4.54 -6.75
C MET A 73 -9.60 4.63 -5.84
N LYS A 74 -10.73 4.19 -6.36
CA LYS A 74 -11.96 3.94 -5.61
C LYS A 74 -12.36 2.50 -5.80
N ALA A 75 -12.75 1.83 -4.72
CA ALA A 75 -13.23 0.45 -4.79
C ALA A 75 -14.39 0.23 -3.83
N THR A 76 -15.35 -0.57 -4.25
CA THR A 76 -16.50 -1.02 -3.44
C THR A 76 -16.61 -2.53 -3.52
N ASP A 77 -17.30 -3.11 -2.54
CA ASP A 77 -17.60 -4.55 -2.50
C ASP A 77 -16.35 -5.44 -2.63
N MET A 78 -15.22 -4.96 -2.05
CA MET A 78 -13.88 -5.55 -2.19
C MET A 78 -13.77 -7.00 -1.68
N THR A 79 -14.80 -7.51 -1.02
CA THR A 79 -14.85 -8.87 -0.47
C THR A 79 -15.88 -9.77 -1.15
N SER A 80 -16.50 -9.33 -2.24
CA SER A 80 -17.52 -10.07 -2.99
C SER A 80 -17.29 -9.99 -4.50
N GLU A 81 -17.99 -10.84 -5.24
CA GLU A 81 -17.97 -10.85 -6.70
C GLU A 81 -18.55 -9.58 -7.34
N ASP A 82 -19.33 -8.82 -6.57
CA ASP A 82 -19.90 -7.52 -6.99
C ASP A 82 -18.88 -6.37 -6.94
N MET A 83 -17.61 -6.68 -6.67
CA MET A 83 -16.52 -5.71 -6.59
C MET A 83 -16.50 -4.80 -7.82
N LYS A 84 -16.41 -3.49 -7.56
CA LYS A 84 -16.15 -2.47 -8.57
C LYS A 84 -14.94 -1.64 -8.19
N MET A 85 -14.15 -1.30 -9.19
CA MET A 85 -12.97 -0.44 -9.00
C MET A 85 -12.85 0.56 -10.16
N ASP A 86 -12.44 1.76 -9.81
CA ASP A 86 -12.05 2.84 -10.73
C ASP A 86 -10.67 3.33 -10.30
N MET A 87 -9.72 3.36 -11.23
CA MET A 87 -8.33 3.73 -10.96
C MET A 87 -7.81 4.66 -12.06
N ASP A 88 -7.35 5.84 -11.65
CA ASP A 88 -6.60 6.78 -12.47
C ASP A 88 -5.12 6.73 -12.07
N MET A 89 -4.25 6.58 -13.05
CA MET A 89 -2.80 6.60 -12.85
C MET A 89 -2.15 7.54 -13.86
N THR A 90 -1.26 8.41 -13.36
CA THR A 90 -0.43 9.29 -14.18
C THR A 90 1.02 8.96 -13.93
N MET A 91 1.79 8.74 -14.99
CA MET A 91 3.22 8.45 -14.90
C MET A 91 3.99 9.56 -15.64
N GLY A 92 4.79 10.32 -14.90
CA GLY A 92 5.70 11.34 -15.43
C GLY A 92 7.10 10.78 -15.63
N ILE A 93 7.59 10.78 -16.87
CA ILE A 93 8.95 10.35 -17.25
C ILE A 93 9.56 11.43 -18.12
N ALA A 94 10.70 11.98 -17.74
CA ALA A 94 11.44 12.99 -18.53
C ALA A 94 10.59 14.17 -19.00
N GLY A 95 9.62 14.60 -18.19
CA GLY A 95 8.74 15.74 -18.49
C GLY A 95 7.52 15.41 -19.36
N GLN A 96 7.29 14.15 -19.67
CA GLN A 96 6.09 13.67 -20.35
C GLN A 96 5.18 12.91 -19.38
N ASP A 97 3.88 13.20 -19.41
CA ASP A 97 2.88 12.51 -18.60
C ASP A 97 2.12 11.49 -19.43
N LEU A 98 2.13 10.25 -18.98
CA LEU A 98 1.35 9.15 -19.51
C LEU A 98 0.18 8.88 -18.57
N ASN A 99 -1.03 8.88 -19.10
CA ASN A 99 -2.26 8.67 -18.33
C ASN A 99 -2.85 7.31 -18.63
N PHE A 100 -3.16 6.59 -17.56
CA PHE A 100 -3.80 5.28 -17.58
C PHE A 100 -5.08 5.35 -16.78
N LYS A 101 -6.11 4.72 -17.28
CA LYS A 101 -7.34 4.45 -16.53
C LYS A 101 -7.58 2.96 -16.49
N ALA A 102 -7.97 2.45 -15.35
CA ALA A 102 -8.33 1.05 -15.22
C ALA A 102 -9.63 0.91 -14.43
N TYR A 103 -10.43 -0.10 -14.79
CA TYR A 103 -11.68 -0.40 -14.14
C TYR A 103 -11.77 -1.90 -13.89
N TYR A 104 -12.50 -2.27 -12.86
CA TYR A 104 -12.88 -3.64 -12.63
C TYR A 104 -14.37 -3.72 -12.36
N THR A 105 -15.06 -4.59 -13.05
CA THR A 105 -16.46 -4.93 -12.83
C THR A 105 -16.79 -6.22 -13.56
N ASP A 106 -17.76 -6.99 -13.05
CA ASP A 106 -18.35 -8.16 -13.71
C ASP A 106 -17.32 -9.20 -14.19
N GLY A 107 -16.25 -9.38 -13.41
CA GLY A 107 -15.18 -10.34 -13.72
C GLY A 107 -14.26 -9.94 -14.86
N TYR A 108 -14.23 -8.66 -15.19
CA TYR A 108 -13.32 -8.11 -16.21
C TYR A 108 -12.49 -6.95 -15.66
N TYR A 109 -11.23 -6.93 -16.06
CA TYR A 109 -10.32 -5.81 -15.87
C TYR A 109 -10.18 -5.04 -17.19
N TYR A 110 -10.47 -3.76 -17.16
CA TYR A 110 -10.46 -2.84 -18.29
C TYR A 110 -9.31 -1.86 -18.15
N ILE A 111 -8.59 -1.62 -19.25
CA ILE A 111 -7.48 -0.66 -19.29
C ILE A 111 -7.70 0.29 -20.46
N ASN A 112 -7.56 1.59 -20.19
CA ASN A 112 -7.49 2.60 -21.22
C ASN A 112 -6.15 3.32 -21.08
N TYR A 113 -5.31 3.16 -22.09
CA TYR A 113 -4.02 3.83 -22.20
C TYR A 113 -4.00 4.66 -23.47
N SER A 114 -3.95 6.00 -23.33
CA SER A 114 -3.90 6.92 -24.48
C SER A 114 -4.98 6.66 -25.55
N GLY A 115 -6.20 6.29 -25.11
CA GLY A 115 -7.31 5.97 -26.00
C GLY A 115 -7.35 4.53 -26.51
N GLN A 116 -6.30 3.75 -26.27
CA GLN A 116 -6.33 2.30 -26.53
C GLN A 116 -7.08 1.60 -25.41
N LYS A 117 -8.22 1.00 -25.75
CA LYS A 117 -9.14 0.36 -24.80
C LYS A 117 -9.04 -1.16 -24.93
N GLN A 118 -8.63 -1.80 -23.83
CA GLN A 118 -8.49 -3.25 -23.75
C GLN A 118 -9.19 -3.78 -22.51
N LYS A 119 -9.75 -4.98 -22.58
CA LYS A 119 -10.28 -5.71 -21.44
C LYS A 119 -9.70 -7.12 -21.37
N GLN A 120 -9.63 -7.65 -20.18
CA GLN A 120 -9.19 -9.00 -19.90
C GLN A 120 -10.11 -9.65 -18.89
N LYS A 121 -10.52 -10.88 -19.13
CA LYS A 121 -11.25 -11.65 -18.14
C LYS A 121 -10.34 -11.89 -16.93
N MET A 122 -10.82 -11.50 -15.78
CA MET A 122 -10.15 -11.67 -14.49
C MET A 122 -11.22 -11.95 -13.45
N ASP A 123 -11.38 -13.21 -13.08
CA ASP A 123 -12.36 -13.56 -12.05
C ASP A 123 -12.04 -12.92 -10.70
N PHE A 124 -13.03 -12.85 -9.82
CA PHE A 124 -12.89 -12.20 -8.53
C PHE A 124 -11.78 -12.83 -7.69
N ALA A 125 -11.61 -14.16 -7.74
CA ALA A 125 -10.55 -14.85 -6.97
C ALA A 125 -9.15 -14.44 -7.46
N ALA A 126 -8.95 -14.28 -8.77
CA ALA A 126 -7.70 -13.77 -9.33
C ALA A 126 -7.45 -12.31 -8.92
N MET A 127 -8.48 -11.44 -8.99
CA MET A 127 -8.41 -10.05 -8.54
C MET A 127 -8.11 -9.97 -7.03
N GLN A 128 -8.80 -10.74 -6.21
CA GLN A 128 -8.57 -10.78 -4.76
C GLN A 128 -7.14 -11.22 -4.44
N LYS A 129 -6.63 -12.26 -5.10
CA LYS A 129 -5.24 -12.70 -4.95
C LYS A 129 -4.25 -11.62 -5.34
N GLN A 130 -4.51 -10.87 -6.40
CA GLN A 130 -3.68 -9.73 -6.80
C GLN A 130 -3.70 -8.62 -5.75
N MET A 131 -4.87 -8.28 -5.21
CA MET A 131 -5.02 -7.29 -4.14
C MET A 131 -4.33 -7.73 -2.84
N GLU A 132 -4.52 -8.98 -2.41
CA GLU A 132 -3.84 -9.54 -1.23
C GLU A 132 -2.32 -9.51 -1.39
N ASN A 133 -1.84 -9.83 -2.57
CA ASN A 133 -0.43 -9.77 -2.90
C ASN A 133 0.09 -8.33 -2.81
N THR A 134 -0.68 -7.35 -3.26
CA THR A 134 -0.33 -5.93 -3.19
C THR A 134 -0.45 -5.39 -1.76
N ALA A 135 -1.58 -5.64 -1.10
CA ALA A 135 -1.83 -5.20 0.28
C ALA A 135 -0.96 -5.94 1.31
N GLY A 136 -0.72 -7.23 1.12
CA GLY A 136 0.17 -8.04 1.96
C GLY A 136 1.65 -7.68 1.82
N GLN A 137 1.98 -6.77 0.89
CA GLN A 137 3.32 -6.19 0.79
C GLN A 137 3.69 -5.40 2.05
N PHE A 138 2.72 -4.75 2.69
CA PHE A 138 2.95 -4.07 3.97
C PHE A 138 2.63 -5.04 5.11
N ASN A 139 3.60 -5.88 5.42
CA ASN A 139 3.49 -6.80 6.53
C ASN A 139 3.39 -6.00 7.84
N THR A 140 2.17 -5.91 8.37
CA THR A 140 1.84 -5.16 9.57
C THR A 140 2.17 -5.92 10.87
N ASN A 141 2.83 -7.09 10.77
CA ASN A 141 3.29 -7.81 11.95
C ASN A 141 4.40 -7.01 12.65
N ALA A 142 4.13 -6.55 13.87
CA ALA A 142 5.04 -5.75 14.67
C ALA A 142 6.44 -6.39 14.85
N LYS A 143 6.53 -7.73 14.81
CA LYS A 143 7.79 -8.48 14.92
C LYS A 143 8.76 -8.21 13.75
N ASN A 144 8.25 -7.75 12.60
CA ASN A 144 9.06 -7.47 11.42
C ASN A 144 9.72 -6.09 11.45
N TYR A 145 9.32 -5.25 12.39
CA TYR A 145 9.85 -3.91 12.51
C TYR A 145 10.89 -3.81 13.64
N LYS A 146 11.80 -2.85 13.51
CA LYS A 146 12.69 -2.41 14.57
C LYS A 146 12.48 -0.94 14.83
N GLY A 147 12.61 -0.55 16.11
CA GLY A 147 12.54 0.85 16.51
C GLY A 147 11.17 1.48 16.26
N LEU A 148 10.08 0.72 16.47
CA LEU A 148 8.74 1.28 16.46
C LEU A 148 8.67 2.42 17.46
N LYS A 149 8.26 3.60 16.97
CA LYS A 149 7.99 4.78 17.80
C LYS A 149 6.60 5.27 17.45
N MET A 150 5.92 5.82 18.42
CA MET A 150 4.58 6.35 18.25
C MET A 150 4.46 7.72 18.90
N ASP A 151 3.99 8.68 18.14
CA ASP A 151 3.61 9.99 18.58
C ASP A 151 2.09 10.16 18.46
N LYS A 152 1.47 10.79 19.43
CA LYS A 152 0.06 11.17 19.35
C LYS A 152 -0.04 12.58 18.78
N LYS A 153 -0.78 12.74 17.66
CA LYS A 153 -1.06 14.04 17.02
C LYS A 153 -2.56 14.26 16.95
N GLY A 154 -3.09 15.04 17.88
CA GLY A 154 -4.54 15.17 18.07
C GLY A 154 -5.15 13.81 18.40
N ASP A 155 -6.13 13.38 17.62
CA ASP A 155 -6.80 12.07 17.75
C ASP A 155 -6.09 10.94 16.99
N ASN A 156 -5.01 11.25 16.29
CA ASN A 156 -4.28 10.26 15.48
C ASN A 156 -3.00 9.79 16.19
N TYR A 157 -2.62 8.56 15.89
CA TYR A 157 -1.31 8.00 16.20
C TYR A 157 -0.45 8.01 14.93
N VAL A 158 0.77 8.52 15.05
CA VAL A 158 1.76 8.46 13.97
C VAL A 158 2.83 7.46 14.39
N ILE A 159 2.85 6.31 13.73
CA ILE A 159 3.80 5.23 14.00
C ILE A 159 4.94 5.33 13.00
N SER A 160 6.16 5.51 13.49
CA SER A 160 7.38 5.45 12.69
C SER A 160 7.99 4.07 12.80
N PHE A 161 8.47 3.52 11.69
CA PHE A 161 8.99 2.17 11.63
C PHE A 161 10.22 2.03 10.71
N LYS A 162 10.99 0.97 10.95
CA LYS A 162 12.03 0.48 10.04
C LYS A 162 11.93 -1.04 9.97
N LEU A 163 11.99 -1.63 8.77
CA LEU A 163 11.99 -3.08 8.63
C LEU A 163 13.29 -3.69 9.15
N LYS A 164 13.18 -4.87 9.75
CA LYS A 164 14.33 -5.74 10.01
C LYS A 164 14.83 -6.33 8.70
N GLU A 165 16.11 -6.63 8.61
CA GLU A 165 16.74 -7.15 7.39
C GLU A 165 16.07 -8.42 6.87
N LYS A 166 15.80 -9.38 7.75
CA LYS A 166 15.09 -10.61 7.37
C LYS A 166 13.72 -10.30 6.77
N ALA A 167 12.93 -9.44 7.41
CA ALA A 167 11.59 -9.08 6.92
C ALA A 167 11.65 -8.30 5.59
N LEU A 168 12.72 -7.51 5.39
CA LEU A 168 12.98 -6.83 4.12
C LEU A 168 13.28 -7.84 3.01
N ASN A 169 14.12 -8.83 3.27
CA ASN A 169 14.45 -9.89 2.31
C ASN A 169 13.21 -10.75 1.96
N ASP A 170 12.42 -11.15 2.96
CA ASP A 170 11.17 -11.90 2.76
C ASP A 170 10.18 -11.12 1.88
N TYR A 171 10.05 -9.81 2.13
CA TYR A 171 9.23 -8.89 1.33
C TYR A 171 9.68 -8.82 -0.13
N VAL A 172 10.98 -8.64 -0.33
CA VAL A 172 11.61 -8.60 -1.66
C VAL A 172 11.37 -9.87 -2.45
N ASN A 173 11.67 -11.02 -1.85
CA ASN A 173 11.50 -12.31 -2.50
C ASN A 173 10.05 -12.52 -2.93
N LYS A 174 9.09 -12.06 -2.12
CA LYS A 174 7.66 -12.12 -2.45
C LYS A 174 7.32 -11.25 -3.67
N ILE A 175 7.78 -9.98 -3.71
CA ILE A 175 7.51 -9.07 -4.85
C ILE A 175 8.16 -9.62 -6.12
N MET A 176 9.42 -10.03 -6.05
CA MET A 176 10.14 -10.55 -7.21
C MET A 176 9.52 -11.84 -7.74
N GLY A 177 9.08 -12.73 -6.85
CA GLY A 177 8.32 -13.93 -7.24
C GLY A 177 7.03 -13.59 -7.98
N GLN A 178 6.34 -12.52 -7.59
CA GLN A 178 5.14 -12.04 -8.28
C GLN A 178 5.46 -11.44 -9.65
N MET A 179 6.49 -10.59 -9.75
CA MET A 179 6.91 -10.01 -11.03
C MET A 179 7.29 -11.09 -12.03
N ASN A 180 7.98 -12.14 -11.58
CA ASN A 180 8.32 -13.27 -12.43
C ASN A 180 7.09 -14.07 -12.87
N SER A 181 6.08 -14.23 -11.99
CA SER A 181 4.85 -14.97 -12.30
C SER A 181 3.88 -14.23 -13.22
N THR A 182 3.94 -12.90 -13.28
CA THR A 182 3.08 -12.07 -14.14
C THR A 182 3.68 -11.81 -15.52
N GLY A 183 4.89 -12.29 -15.81
CA GLY A 183 5.58 -12.08 -17.08
C GLY A 183 6.02 -10.64 -17.35
N VAL A 184 5.80 -9.72 -16.40
CA VAL A 184 6.23 -8.30 -16.50
C VAL A 184 7.75 -8.19 -16.59
N ALA A 185 8.43 -9.17 -16.07
CA ALA A 185 9.89 -9.27 -16.07
C ALA A 185 10.40 -10.03 -17.28
N GLY A 186 10.14 -9.80 -18.47
CA GLY A 186 10.65 -10.52 -19.66
C GLY A 186 11.14 -11.96 -19.41
N ALA A 187 10.80 -12.91 -20.25
CA ALA A 187 11.15 -14.31 -20.04
C ALA A 187 12.66 -14.49 -19.79
N GLY A 188 13.03 -14.97 -18.60
CA GLY A 188 14.40 -15.38 -18.28
C GLY A 188 15.20 -14.46 -17.35
N THR A 189 14.69 -13.30 -16.94
CA THR A 189 15.45 -12.39 -16.06
C THR A 189 14.97 -12.50 -14.61
N ASN A 190 15.80 -13.07 -13.73
CA ASN A 190 15.54 -13.09 -12.29
C ASN A 190 16.05 -11.79 -11.65
N TYR A 191 15.21 -10.76 -11.64
CA TYR A 191 15.58 -9.45 -11.05
C TYR A 191 15.95 -9.53 -9.57
N ALA A 192 15.49 -10.54 -8.82
CA ALA A 192 15.87 -10.74 -7.43
C ALA A 192 17.37 -10.97 -7.27
N ASP A 193 18.01 -11.56 -8.27
CA ASP A 193 19.45 -11.82 -8.25
C ASP A 193 20.28 -10.58 -8.60
N GLN A 194 19.66 -9.58 -9.24
CA GLN A 194 20.34 -8.36 -9.70
C GLN A 194 20.26 -7.21 -8.71
N VAL A 195 19.28 -7.22 -7.80
CA VAL A 195 19.05 -6.09 -6.88
C VAL A 195 19.25 -6.48 -5.41
N LYS A 196 19.76 -5.53 -4.63
CA LYS A 196 19.88 -5.60 -3.18
C LYS A 196 19.01 -4.50 -2.56
N PHE A 197 18.08 -4.90 -1.71
CA PHE A 197 17.32 -3.93 -0.91
C PHE A 197 18.12 -3.54 0.32
N GLU A 198 18.44 -2.27 0.44
CA GLU A 198 19.30 -1.78 1.53
C GLU A 198 18.47 -1.39 2.76
N SER A 199 17.32 -0.77 2.55
CA SER A 199 16.48 -0.32 3.65
C SER A 199 15.04 -0.05 3.24
N MET A 200 14.13 -0.22 4.20
CA MET A 200 12.75 0.24 4.13
C MET A 200 12.36 0.83 5.48
N SER A 201 11.86 2.06 5.45
CA SER A 201 11.38 2.78 6.64
C SER A 201 10.19 3.66 6.27
N GLY A 202 9.43 4.09 7.26
CA GLY A 202 8.31 4.96 6.96
C GLY A 202 7.55 5.40 8.20
N THR A 203 6.41 6.02 7.91
CA THR A 203 5.40 6.41 8.90
C THR A 203 4.04 5.91 8.47
N MET A 204 3.21 5.59 9.44
CA MET A 204 1.81 5.21 9.28
C MET A 204 0.97 6.07 10.23
N THR A 205 -0.07 6.68 9.71
CA THR A 205 -1.03 7.43 10.51
C THR A 205 -2.26 6.59 10.74
N VAL A 206 -2.62 6.38 11.99
CA VAL A 206 -3.79 5.61 12.43
C VAL A 206 -4.71 6.55 13.20
N ASN A 207 -5.99 6.61 12.80
CA ASN A 207 -6.98 7.42 13.47
C ASN A 207 -7.54 6.74 14.75
N LYS A 208 -8.41 7.44 15.47
CA LYS A 208 -9.07 6.93 16.69
C LYS A 208 -9.88 5.65 16.46
N ASP A 209 -10.37 5.43 15.24
CA ASP A 209 -11.18 4.27 14.84
C ASP A 209 -10.32 3.08 14.37
N SER A 210 -9.00 3.17 14.59
CA SER A 210 -8.00 2.19 14.17
C SER A 210 -7.88 2.04 12.64
N GLU A 211 -8.20 3.06 11.88
CA GLU A 211 -8.06 3.06 10.42
C GLU A 211 -6.72 3.69 10.03
N ILE A 212 -6.03 3.08 9.07
CA ILE A 212 -4.82 3.66 8.47
C ILE A 212 -5.26 4.73 7.49
N THR A 213 -4.99 5.98 7.81
CA THR A 213 -5.41 7.14 6.97
C THR A 213 -4.29 7.65 6.08
N ALA A 214 -3.03 7.36 6.41
CA ALA A 214 -1.89 7.70 5.56
C ALA A 214 -0.71 6.76 5.80
N GLN A 215 0.07 6.53 4.74
CA GLN A 215 1.34 5.82 4.80
C GLN A 215 2.38 6.54 3.95
N LYS A 216 3.57 6.73 4.52
CA LYS A 216 4.74 7.20 3.78
C LYS A 216 5.87 6.21 3.95
N ILE A 217 6.41 5.72 2.84
CA ILE A 217 7.45 4.68 2.83
C ILE A 217 8.62 5.19 2.03
N ASN A 218 9.82 5.02 2.59
CA ASN A 218 11.08 5.29 1.92
C ASN A 218 11.81 3.96 1.75
N MET A 219 12.21 3.66 0.54
CA MET A 219 12.92 2.44 0.19
C MET A 219 14.19 2.78 -0.59
N VAL A 220 15.26 2.05 -0.31
CA VAL A 220 16.54 2.16 -1.03
C VAL A 220 16.90 0.79 -1.56
N VAL A 221 17.16 0.74 -2.86
CA VAL A 221 17.56 -0.44 -3.61
C VAL A 221 18.88 -0.13 -4.33
N SER A 222 19.82 -1.05 -4.36
CA SER A 222 21.05 -0.97 -5.15
C SER A 222 21.14 -2.14 -6.11
N SER A 223 21.92 -2.01 -7.17
CA SER A 223 22.30 -3.13 -8.00
C SER A 223 23.35 -3.98 -7.26
N LYS A 224 23.30 -5.31 -7.40
CA LYS A 224 24.34 -6.20 -6.90
C LYS A 224 25.58 -6.19 -7.81
N GLU A 225 25.38 -5.99 -9.12
CA GLU A 225 26.46 -5.95 -10.11
C GLU A 225 27.17 -4.58 -10.11
N ASP A 226 26.39 -3.50 -10.02
CA ASP A 226 26.92 -2.14 -9.91
C ASP A 226 26.42 -1.47 -8.62
N THR A 227 27.21 -1.56 -7.56
CA THR A 227 26.88 -0.96 -6.26
C THR A 227 26.81 0.58 -6.29
N LYS A 228 27.26 1.20 -7.37
CA LYS A 228 27.14 2.65 -7.61
C LYS A 228 25.74 3.04 -8.08
N LEU A 229 24.99 2.10 -8.66
CA LEU A 229 23.61 2.33 -9.07
C LEU A 229 22.66 2.16 -7.88
N LYS A 230 21.97 3.24 -7.52
CA LYS A 230 20.98 3.26 -6.43
C LYS A 230 19.65 3.81 -6.92
N VAL A 231 18.59 3.16 -6.46
CA VAL A 231 17.21 3.60 -6.66
C VAL A 231 16.61 3.96 -5.31
N LYS A 232 16.21 5.20 -5.14
CA LYS A 232 15.43 5.65 -3.99
C LYS A 232 13.97 5.76 -4.40
N MET A 233 13.09 5.15 -3.62
CA MET A 233 11.64 5.22 -3.82
C MET A 233 10.98 5.85 -2.60
N ILE A 234 10.05 6.77 -2.84
CA ILE A 234 9.18 7.36 -1.84
C ILE A 234 7.75 7.09 -2.27
N LEU A 235 7.02 6.35 -1.44
CA LEU A 235 5.60 6.09 -1.61
C LEU A 235 4.85 6.90 -0.56
N ASP A 236 3.86 7.67 -0.98
CA ASP A 236 3.03 8.51 -0.11
C ASP A 236 1.57 8.25 -0.45
N PHE A 237 0.86 7.52 0.41
CA PHE A 237 -0.52 7.12 0.22
C PHE A 237 -1.42 7.74 1.28
N LYS A 238 -2.61 8.14 0.86
CA LYS A 238 -3.70 8.60 1.71
C LYS A 238 -4.94 7.77 1.44
N TYR A 239 -5.61 7.39 2.50
CA TYR A 239 -6.84 6.61 2.46
C TYR A 239 -7.98 7.45 3.00
N HIS A 240 -9.04 7.51 2.23
CA HIS A 240 -10.25 8.27 2.53
C HIS A 240 -11.44 7.31 2.53
N ASN A 241 -12.52 7.69 3.22
CA ASN A 241 -13.78 6.95 3.18
C ASN A 241 -13.65 5.44 3.41
N ILE A 242 -12.74 5.03 4.30
CA ILE A 242 -12.43 3.64 4.61
C ILE A 242 -13.67 2.94 5.18
N GLY A 243 -14.15 1.87 4.53
CA GLY A 243 -15.34 1.13 4.95
C GLY A 243 -16.63 1.93 4.96
N LYS A 244 -16.66 3.07 4.26
CA LYS A 244 -17.83 3.92 4.08
C LYS A 244 -18.39 3.75 2.67
N ASP A 245 -19.53 4.37 2.42
CA ASP A 245 -20.14 4.39 1.08
C ASP A 245 -19.21 5.17 0.11
N VAL A 246 -18.55 4.43 -0.77
CA VAL A 246 -17.68 4.95 -1.82
C VAL A 246 -18.39 4.75 -3.15
N LYS A 247 -18.57 5.84 -3.91
CA LYS A 247 -19.18 5.76 -5.23
C LYS A 247 -18.10 5.52 -6.28
N VAL A 248 -18.13 4.35 -6.90
CA VAL A 248 -17.35 4.03 -8.11
C VAL A 248 -18.17 4.44 -9.33
N THR A 249 -17.56 5.17 -10.24
CA THR A 249 -18.20 5.59 -11.50
C THR A 249 -17.49 4.88 -12.64
N LEU A 250 -18.20 3.97 -13.29
CA LEU A 250 -17.71 3.28 -14.48
C LEU A 250 -18.05 4.10 -15.73
N PRO A 251 -17.23 4.07 -16.78
CA PRO A 251 -17.57 4.71 -18.04
C PRO A 251 -18.71 3.96 -18.76
N ASP A 252 -19.52 4.68 -19.53
CA ASP A 252 -20.65 4.12 -20.25
C ASP A 252 -20.25 3.29 -21.47
N ASP A 253 -18.99 3.34 -21.85
CA ASP A 253 -18.46 2.75 -23.08
C ASP A 253 -17.58 1.50 -22.87
N LEU A 254 -17.78 0.77 -21.77
CA LEU A 254 -17.02 -0.47 -21.44
C LEU A 254 -17.21 -1.56 -22.52
N ASP A 255 -18.30 -1.54 -23.26
CA ASP A 255 -18.59 -2.44 -24.38
C ASP A 255 -17.66 -2.21 -25.58
N THR A 256 -17.07 -1.03 -25.71
CA THR A 256 -16.11 -0.68 -26.76
C THR A 256 -14.70 -1.26 -26.53
N TYR A 257 -14.43 -1.79 -25.32
CA TYR A 257 -13.13 -2.36 -24.97
C TYR A 257 -12.94 -3.72 -25.67
N LYS A 258 -11.81 -3.88 -26.34
CA LYS A 258 -11.47 -5.12 -27.05
C LYS A 258 -10.77 -6.11 -26.13
N GLU A 259 -11.01 -7.40 -26.34
CA GLU A 259 -10.27 -8.44 -25.63
C GLU A 259 -8.77 -8.28 -25.88
N ALA A 260 -7.99 -8.26 -24.80
CA ALA A 260 -6.53 -8.28 -24.91
C ALA A 260 -6.09 -9.63 -25.50
N PRO A 261 -5.10 -9.66 -26.41
CA PRO A 261 -4.52 -10.92 -26.87
C PRO A 261 -4.03 -11.74 -25.66
N ALA A 262 -4.28 -13.04 -25.67
CA ALA A 262 -4.04 -13.96 -24.55
C ALA A 262 -2.58 -14.02 -24.00
N ALA A 263 -1.66 -13.27 -24.58
CA ALA A 263 -0.24 -13.23 -24.22
C ALA A 263 0.26 -11.86 -23.74
N SER A 264 -0.61 -10.84 -23.58
CA SER A 264 -0.17 -9.46 -23.36
C SER A 264 -0.54 -8.97 -21.96
N THR A 265 -0.03 -9.62 -20.91
CA THR A 265 0.01 -9.05 -19.55
C THR A 265 1.19 -8.08 -19.37
N THR A 266 1.82 -7.65 -20.44
CA THR A 266 2.89 -6.66 -20.41
C THR A 266 2.30 -5.25 -20.45
N ALA A 267 2.57 -4.44 -19.44
CA ALA A 267 2.53 -3.00 -19.59
C ALA A 267 3.30 -2.63 -20.87
N PRO A 268 2.79 -1.71 -21.73
CA PRO A 268 3.45 -1.38 -22.97
C PRO A 268 4.88 -0.96 -22.71
N ALA A 269 5.84 -1.65 -23.30
CA ALA A 269 7.22 -1.21 -23.33
C ALA A 269 7.23 0.18 -23.99
N ALA A 270 7.87 1.14 -23.35
CA ALA A 270 8.07 2.45 -23.93
C ALA A 270 8.75 2.26 -25.30
N THR A 271 8.02 2.49 -26.38
CA THR A 271 8.57 2.48 -27.74
C THR A 271 9.50 3.69 -27.80
N THR A 272 10.79 3.45 -27.81
CA THR A 272 11.80 4.45 -28.14
C THR A 272 11.53 4.89 -29.57
N ALA A 273 10.98 6.08 -29.73
CA ALA A 273 10.96 6.77 -31.03
C ALA A 273 12.43 7.07 -31.40
N GLN A 274 12.85 6.59 -32.55
CA GLN A 274 14.09 6.98 -33.22
C GLN A 274 14.02 8.46 -33.64
#